data_097dac174010c888a8e278b1e832c487
#
_entry.id   097dac174010c888a8e278b1e832c487
#
_cell.length_a   1.000
_cell.length_b   1.000
_cell.length_c   1.000
_cell.angle_alpha   90.00
_cell.angle_beta   90.00
_cell.angle_gamma   90.00
#
_symmetry.space_group_name_H-M   'P 1'
#
loop_
_entity.id
_entity.type
_entity.pdbx_description
1 polymer ?
#
loop_
_entity_poly.entity_id
_entity_poly.type
_entity_poly.pdbx_seq_one_letter_code
_entity_poly.pdbx_strand_id
1 'polypeptide(L)'
;EKQSENRRMVSFFRQAAKKYGRTEVVSPECERIGENFAGGRILPVYPSVEGLSQKMLRNLMEEALKEMSGGMQEELPLWLRKEYHLAERNFAIENIHFPKTEQGFYDARKRLVFEELFLLQTALYQLKSTLEERGEGIRLKKKKALQDGETLLPFALTDAQKRVLAEIEQDMTSGKIMNRLVQGDVGSGKTAVAAACCYFAFLNGAQSALMA
;
A
#
# COMPACT_ATOMS: atom_id res chain seq x y z
N GLU A 1 -19.68 -54.99 31.39
CA GLU A 1 -18.48 -54.10 31.12
C GLU A 1 -18.81 -53.22 29.94
N LYS A 2 -19.14 -51.97 30.23
CA LYS A 2 -19.45 -50.96 29.22
C LYS A 2 -18.14 -50.33 28.77
N GLN A 3 -17.68 -50.66 27.58
CA GLN A 3 -16.70 -49.84 26.87
C GLN A 3 -17.31 -48.51 26.52
N SER A 4 -16.92 -47.44 27.21
CA SER A 4 -17.25 -46.08 26.80
C SER A 4 -16.41 -45.75 25.57
N GLU A 5 -17.02 -45.86 24.39
CA GLU A 5 -16.46 -45.32 23.15
C GLU A 5 -16.24 -43.82 23.31
N ASN A 6 -14.98 -43.46 23.51
CA ASN A 6 -14.54 -42.07 23.55
C ASN A 6 -14.59 -41.52 22.13
N ARG A 7 -15.78 -41.08 21.66
CA ARG A 7 -16.00 -40.48 20.36
C ARG A 7 -15.28 -39.12 20.34
N ARG A 8 -14.09 -39.12 19.80
CA ARG A 8 -13.35 -37.87 19.57
C ARG A 8 -13.92 -37.19 18.35
N MET A 9 -14.55 -36.01 18.54
CA MET A 9 -14.96 -35.16 17.43
C MET A 9 -13.76 -34.47 16.82
N VAL A 10 -13.71 -34.47 15.49
CA VAL A 10 -12.65 -33.83 14.70
C VAL A 10 -13.30 -32.94 13.67
N SER A 11 -12.82 -31.72 13.57
CA SER A 11 -13.24 -30.79 12.51
C SER A 11 -12.23 -30.82 11.38
N PHE A 12 -12.73 -30.76 10.15
CA PHE A 12 -11.94 -30.71 8.93
C PHE A 12 -12.05 -29.36 8.29
N PHE A 13 -10.90 -28.76 7.98
CA PHE A 13 -10.84 -27.46 7.30
C PHE A 13 -10.21 -27.65 5.93
N ARG A 14 -10.96 -27.41 4.86
CA ARG A 14 -10.52 -27.09 3.49
C ARG A 14 -11.70 -26.88 2.58
N GLN A 15 -11.45 -26.23 1.44
CA GLN A 15 -12.46 -26.14 0.38
C GLN A 15 -12.73 -27.51 -0.21
N ALA A 16 -14.02 -27.84 -0.31
CA ALA A 16 -14.46 -29.03 -1.01
C ALA A 16 -14.37 -28.77 -2.52
N ALA A 17 -13.70 -29.63 -3.24
CA ALA A 17 -13.61 -29.61 -4.71
C ALA A 17 -14.52 -30.69 -5.30
N LYS A 18 -15.28 -30.37 -6.36
CA LYS A 18 -16.00 -31.37 -7.16
C LYS A 18 -15.06 -31.96 -8.20
N LYS A 19 -14.77 -33.25 -8.07
CA LYS A 19 -13.99 -34.02 -9.05
C LYS A 19 -14.75 -35.29 -9.44
N TYR A 20 -14.93 -35.49 -10.74
CA TYR A 20 -15.66 -36.67 -11.29
C TYR A 20 -17.07 -36.90 -10.68
N GLY A 21 -17.81 -35.82 -10.42
CA GLY A 21 -19.20 -35.92 -9.86
C GLY A 21 -19.25 -36.21 -8.35
N ARG A 22 -18.10 -36.35 -7.68
CA ARG A 22 -18.00 -36.54 -6.22
C ARG A 22 -17.42 -35.29 -5.58
N THR A 23 -17.87 -34.99 -4.36
CA THR A 23 -17.28 -33.93 -3.55
C THR A 23 -16.13 -34.53 -2.75
N GLU A 24 -14.92 -34.05 -3.00
CA GLU A 24 -13.70 -34.50 -2.32
C GLU A 24 -13.07 -33.34 -1.54
N VAL A 25 -12.53 -33.65 -0.36
CA VAL A 25 -11.70 -32.72 0.42
C VAL A 25 -10.28 -33.26 0.38
N VAL A 26 -9.43 -32.59 -0.42
CA VAL A 26 -8.05 -33.03 -0.63
C VAL A 26 -7.15 -32.55 0.50
N SER A 27 -6.46 -33.45 1.18
CA SER A 27 -5.54 -33.21 2.31
C SER A 27 -6.16 -32.26 3.36
N PRO A 28 -7.26 -32.66 4.03
CA PRO A 28 -7.90 -31.83 5.04
C PRO A 28 -6.95 -31.58 6.22
N GLU A 29 -6.92 -30.35 6.71
CA GLU A 29 -6.38 -30.08 8.04
C GLU A 29 -7.38 -30.56 9.07
N CYS A 30 -6.95 -31.45 9.98
CA CYS A 30 -7.79 -32.02 11.02
C CYS A 30 -7.46 -31.40 12.37
N GLU A 31 -8.46 -30.84 13.04
CA GLU A 31 -8.33 -30.33 14.40
C GLU A 31 -9.28 -31.05 15.34
N ARG A 32 -8.80 -31.46 16.52
CA ARG A 32 -9.65 -32.06 17.53
C ARG A 32 -10.57 -31.00 18.12
N ILE A 33 -11.87 -31.29 18.14
CA ILE A 33 -12.85 -30.45 18.81
C ILE A 33 -12.66 -30.65 20.31
N GLY A 34 -12.06 -29.67 20.98
CA GLY A 34 -11.94 -29.59 22.45
C GLY A 34 -12.91 -28.56 23.01
N GLU A 35 -12.89 -28.36 24.33
CA GLU A 35 -13.77 -27.41 25.02
C GLU A 35 -13.65 -25.97 24.54
N ASN A 36 -12.53 -25.62 23.89
CA ASN A 36 -12.27 -24.30 23.30
C ASN A 36 -12.48 -24.23 21.78
N PHE A 37 -13.08 -25.24 21.17
CA PHE A 37 -13.37 -25.23 19.74
C PHE A 37 -14.60 -24.37 19.46
N ALA A 38 -14.36 -23.13 19.12
CA ALA A 38 -15.36 -22.28 18.49
C ALA A 38 -15.28 -22.48 16.98
N GLY A 39 -16.15 -23.29 16.41
CA GLY A 39 -16.28 -23.43 14.96
C GLY A 39 -16.37 -22.07 14.28
N GLY A 40 -15.56 -21.86 13.23
CA GLY A 40 -15.56 -20.60 12.46
C GLY A 40 -14.47 -19.59 12.85
N ARG A 41 -13.39 -20.00 13.50
CA ARG A 41 -12.24 -19.13 13.73
C ARG A 41 -11.57 -18.75 12.40
N ILE A 42 -11.27 -17.48 12.24
CA ILE A 42 -10.36 -17.02 11.19
C ILE A 42 -8.95 -17.43 11.60
N LEU A 43 -8.31 -18.27 10.79
CA LEU A 43 -6.94 -18.74 11.04
C LEU A 43 -5.97 -18.14 10.05
N PRO A 44 -4.78 -17.73 10.48
CA PRO A 44 -3.76 -17.23 9.57
C PRO A 44 -3.18 -18.37 8.73
N VAL A 45 -2.84 -18.05 7.49
CA VAL A 45 -2.08 -18.93 6.58
C VAL A 45 -0.74 -18.26 6.32
N TYR A 46 0.32 -18.87 6.80
CA TYR A 46 1.68 -18.35 6.63
C TYR A 46 2.33 -18.91 5.36
N PRO A 47 3.32 -18.21 4.78
CA PRO A 47 4.13 -18.76 3.71
C PRO A 47 4.72 -20.09 4.12
N SER A 48 4.63 -21.10 3.25
CA SER A 48 5.15 -22.45 3.53
C SER A 48 6.68 -22.45 3.49
N VAL A 49 7.28 -23.07 4.50
CA VAL A 49 8.71 -23.32 4.58
C VAL A 49 8.91 -24.82 4.75
N GLU A 50 9.90 -25.39 4.09
CA GLU A 50 10.20 -26.81 4.20
C GLU A 50 10.53 -27.19 5.66
N GLY A 51 9.92 -28.25 6.15
CA GLY A 51 10.07 -28.70 7.53
C GLY A 51 9.17 -28.01 8.57
N LEU A 52 8.45 -26.93 8.22
CA LEU A 52 7.54 -26.24 9.13
C LEU A 52 6.07 -26.38 8.70
N SER A 53 5.29 -27.07 9.51
CA SER A 53 3.84 -27.17 9.27
C SER A 53 3.11 -25.88 9.67
N GLN A 54 1.93 -25.61 9.05
CA GLN A 54 1.07 -24.46 9.41
C GLN A 54 0.74 -24.46 10.92
N LYS A 55 0.53 -25.66 11.50
CA LYS A 55 0.27 -25.80 12.93
C LYS A 55 1.44 -25.33 13.78
N MET A 56 2.67 -25.68 13.39
CA MET A 56 3.88 -25.22 14.12
C MET A 56 4.04 -23.74 14.03
N LEU A 57 3.84 -23.15 12.84
CA LEU A 57 3.93 -21.70 12.63
C LEU A 57 2.88 -20.95 13.45
N ARG A 58 1.64 -21.44 13.51
CA ARG A 58 0.58 -20.86 14.35
C ARG A 58 0.93 -20.93 15.83
N ASN A 59 1.40 -22.06 16.33
CA ASN A 59 1.78 -22.20 17.73
C ASN A 59 2.94 -21.25 18.11
N LEU A 60 3.97 -21.17 17.27
CA LEU A 60 5.08 -20.23 17.48
C LEU A 60 4.60 -18.77 17.51
N MET A 61 3.69 -18.41 16.64
CA MET A 61 3.11 -17.07 16.62
C MET A 61 2.25 -16.79 17.85
N GLU A 62 1.45 -17.77 18.32
CA GLU A 62 0.69 -17.63 19.57
C GLU A 62 1.59 -17.43 20.79
N GLU A 63 2.69 -18.16 20.88
CA GLU A 63 3.68 -18.00 21.95
C GLU A 63 4.37 -16.65 21.89
N ALA A 64 4.82 -16.23 20.69
CA ALA A 64 5.43 -14.91 20.50
C ALA A 64 4.48 -13.78 20.90
N LEU A 65 3.22 -13.85 20.51
CA LEU A 65 2.22 -12.84 20.88
C LEU A 65 1.95 -12.79 22.38
N LYS A 66 1.97 -13.93 23.08
CA LYS A 66 1.85 -13.98 24.54
C LYS A 66 3.02 -13.31 25.25
N GLU A 67 4.25 -13.58 24.79
CA GLU A 67 5.45 -12.94 25.35
C GLU A 67 5.49 -11.44 25.07
N MET A 68 5.02 -11.02 23.90
CA MET A 68 4.97 -9.60 23.48
C MET A 68 3.75 -8.86 24.01
N SER A 69 2.80 -9.52 24.68
CA SER A 69 1.51 -8.95 25.08
C SER A 69 1.67 -7.63 25.85
N GLY A 70 1.13 -6.56 25.29
CA GLY A 70 1.19 -5.20 25.86
C GLY A 70 2.57 -4.53 25.80
N GLY A 71 3.62 -5.19 25.27
CA GLY A 71 4.99 -4.67 25.25
C GLY A 71 5.35 -3.82 24.04
N MET A 72 4.52 -3.78 23.00
CA MET A 72 4.81 -2.99 21.80
C MET A 72 4.45 -1.52 22.02
N GLN A 73 5.43 -0.66 21.82
CA GLN A 73 5.23 0.78 21.91
C GLN A 73 4.35 1.28 20.78
N GLU A 74 3.38 2.14 21.12
CA GLU A 74 2.54 2.81 20.12
C GLU A 74 3.31 3.98 19.50
N GLU A 75 3.49 3.95 18.19
CA GLU A 75 4.26 4.96 17.45
C GLU A 75 3.38 6.06 16.85
N LEU A 76 2.09 5.76 16.55
CA LEU A 76 1.21 6.77 16.01
C LEU A 76 0.63 7.65 17.12
N PRO A 77 0.70 8.99 16.97
CA PRO A 77 0.13 9.92 17.91
C PRO A 77 -1.37 9.68 18.15
N LEU A 78 -1.82 9.90 19.40
CA LEU A 78 -3.23 9.68 19.77
C LEU A 78 -4.22 10.49 18.92
N TRP A 79 -3.87 11.73 18.57
CA TRP A 79 -4.71 12.58 17.74
C TRP A 79 -4.91 11.98 16.34
N LEU A 80 -3.85 11.42 15.73
CA LEU A 80 -3.88 10.80 14.41
C LEU A 80 -4.74 9.52 14.44
N ARG A 81 -4.58 8.71 15.49
CA ARG A 81 -5.41 7.51 15.66
C ARG A 81 -6.88 7.83 15.83
N LYS A 82 -7.22 8.91 16.56
CA LYS A 82 -8.61 9.36 16.70
C LYS A 82 -9.19 9.89 15.41
N GLU A 83 -8.45 10.71 14.68
CA GLU A 83 -8.87 11.31 13.41
C GLU A 83 -9.25 10.25 12.37
N TYR A 84 -8.41 9.21 12.24
CA TYR A 84 -8.60 8.15 11.24
C TYR A 84 -9.28 6.90 11.78
N HIS A 85 -9.75 6.91 13.03
CA HIS A 85 -10.36 5.76 13.70
C HIS A 85 -9.49 4.50 13.59
N LEU A 86 -8.24 4.59 14.03
CA LEU A 86 -7.27 3.51 13.98
C LEU A 86 -7.18 2.78 15.31
N ALA A 87 -7.15 1.46 15.23
CA ALA A 87 -6.91 0.61 16.38
C ALA A 87 -5.52 0.84 16.98
N GLU A 88 -5.35 0.46 18.22
CA GLU A 88 -4.08 0.48 18.93
C GLU A 88 -3.15 -0.64 18.40
N ARG A 89 -1.83 -0.44 18.48
CA ARG A 89 -0.85 -1.32 17.83
C ARG A 89 -0.90 -2.76 18.35
N ASN A 90 -0.94 -2.96 19.67
CA ASN A 90 -1.01 -4.32 20.23
C ASN A 90 -2.30 -5.02 19.78
N PHE A 91 -3.43 -4.33 19.82
CA PHE A 91 -4.70 -4.86 19.31
C PHE A 91 -4.59 -5.24 17.84
N ALA A 92 -3.94 -4.40 17.01
CA ALA A 92 -3.81 -4.66 15.59
C ALA A 92 -2.94 -5.89 15.30
N ILE A 93 -1.82 -6.04 15.99
CA ILE A 93 -0.93 -7.18 15.81
C ILE A 93 -1.59 -8.49 16.28
N GLU A 94 -2.29 -8.49 17.42
CA GLU A 94 -3.01 -9.67 17.88
C GLU A 94 -4.13 -10.07 16.91
N ASN A 95 -4.95 -9.11 16.47
CA ASN A 95 -6.13 -9.39 15.65
C ASN A 95 -5.84 -9.57 14.16
N ILE A 96 -4.65 -9.22 13.63
CA ILE A 96 -4.26 -9.59 12.28
C ILE A 96 -3.91 -11.07 12.18
N HIS A 97 -3.39 -11.66 13.25
CA HIS A 97 -3.03 -13.07 13.31
C HIS A 97 -4.18 -13.95 13.82
N PHE A 98 -4.78 -13.59 14.94
CA PHE A 98 -5.84 -14.39 15.60
C PHE A 98 -7.03 -13.50 15.96
N PRO A 99 -7.80 -13.04 14.97
CA PRO A 99 -8.93 -12.17 15.23
C PRO A 99 -10.03 -12.88 15.99
N LYS A 100 -10.57 -12.22 17.01
CA LYS A 100 -11.73 -12.72 17.76
C LYS A 100 -13.04 -12.52 17.01
N THR A 101 -13.08 -11.51 16.14
CA THR A 101 -14.23 -11.14 15.32
C THR A 101 -13.76 -10.72 13.93
N GLU A 102 -14.64 -10.80 12.94
CA GLU A 102 -14.36 -10.31 11.60
C GLU A 102 -14.05 -8.79 11.59
N GLN A 103 -14.81 -8.02 12.39
CA GLN A 103 -14.55 -6.59 12.54
C GLN A 103 -13.15 -6.32 13.13
N GLY A 104 -12.73 -7.08 14.13
CA GLY A 104 -11.40 -6.97 14.72
C GLY A 104 -10.28 -7.20 13.68
N PHE A 105 -10.49 -8.13 12.75
CA PHE A 105 -9.56 -8.34 11.63
C PHE A 105 -9.49 -7.11 10.70
N TYR A 106 -10.64 -6.54 10.32
CA TYR A 106 -10.65 -5.37 9.45
C TYR A 106 -10.03 -4.13 10.12
N ASP A 107 -10.30 -3.91 11.40
CA ASP A 107 -9.72 -2.81 12.17
C ASP A 107 -8.20 -2.96 12.31
N ALA A 108 -7.73 -4.17 12.58
CA ALA A 108 -6.31 -4.51 12.61
C ALA A 108 -5.63 -4.26 11.25
N ARG A 109 -6.21 -4.78 10.18
CA ARG A 109 -5.71 -4.58 8.82
C ARG A 109 -5.67 -3.12 8.42
N LYS A 110 -6.75 -2.36 8.71
CA LYS A 110 -6.81 -0.92 8.47
C LYS A 110 -5.66 -0.18 9.15
N ARG A 111 -5.42 -0.51 10.43
CA ARG A 111 -4.34 0.10 11.21
C ARG A 111 -2.96 -0.17 10.61
N LEU A 112 -2.65 -1.42 10.29
CA LEU A 112 -1.34 -1.81 9.77
C LEU A 112 -1.07 -1.25 8.36
N VAL A 113 -2.05 -1.30 7.47
CA VAL A 113 -1.96 -0.71 6.12
C VAL A 113 -1.76 0.80 6.20
N PHE A 114 -2.51 1.49 7.07
CA PHE A 114 -2.34 2.92 7.28
C PHE A 114 -0.92 3.25 7.76
N GLU A 115 -0.42 2.53 8.76
CA GLU A 115 0.92 2.76 9.32
C GLU A 115 2.01 2.58 8.26
N GLU A 116 1.98 1.50 7.49
CA GLU A 116 2.95 1.22 6.43
C GLU A 116 2.97 2.32 5.38
N LEU A 117 1.79 2.72 4.87
CA LEU A 117 1.68 3.78 3.88
C LEU A 117 2.04 5.16 4.45
N PHE A 118 1.68 5.44 5.69
CA PHE A 118 2.02 6.69 6.37
C PHE A 118 3.54 6.84 6.54
N LEU A 119 4.22 5.79 7.00
CA LEU A 119 5.68 5.79 7.13
C LEU A 119 6.37 5.99 5.78
N LEU A 120 5.90 5.29 4.73
CA LEU A 120 6.42 5.46 3.38
C LEU A 120 6.25 6.90 2.89
N GLN A 121 5.06 7.46 3.02
CA GLN A 121 4.77 8.84 2.60
C GLN A 121 5.59 9.87 3.38
N THR A 122 5.74 9.66 4.68
CA THR A 122 6.55 10.53 5.53
C THR A 122 8.02 10.50 5.11
N ALA A 123 8.57 9.32 4.83
CA ALA A 123 9.94 9.17 4.34
C ALA A 123 10.13 9.84 2.98
N LEU A 124 9.20 9.66 2.05
CA LEU A 124 9.24 10.32 0.73
C LEU A 124 9.14 11.85 0.86
N TYR A 125 8.29 12.34 1.76
CA TYR A 125 8.17 13.77 2.02
C TYR A 125 9.46 14.36 2.60
N GLN A 126 10.10 13.67 3.54
CA GLN A 126 11.39 14.11 4.10
C GLN A 126 12.49 14.13 3.04
N LEU A 127 12.56 13.11 2.17
CA LEU A 127 13.51 13.09 1.05
C LEU A 127 13.27 14.27 0.11
N LYS A 128 12.02 14.54 -0.24
CA LYS A 128 11.64 15.67 -1.10
C LYS A 128 12.04 16.99 -0.46
N SER A 129 11.70 17.23 0.82
CA SER A 129 12.05 18.44 1.56
C SER A 129 13.56 18.66 1.61
N THR A 130 14.34 17.62 1.89
CA THR A 130 15.80 17.68 1.90
C THR A 130 16.39 18.03 0.54
N LEU A 131 15.82 17.52 -0.55
CA LEU A 131 16.25 17.88 -1.91
C LEU A 131 15.88 19.33 -2.25
N GLU A 132 14.70 19.79 -1.85
CA GLU A 132 14.28 21.18 -2.03
C GLU A 132 15.15 22.17 -1.24
N GLU A 133 15.59 21.81 -0.05
CA GLU A 133 16.46 22.63 0.79
C GLU A 133 17.91 22.69 0.27
N ARG A 134 18.41 21.62 -0.34
CA ARG A 134 19.80 21.51 -0.83
C ARG A 134 20.01 22.03 -2.24
N GLY A 135 18.95 22.20 -3.02
CA GLY A 135 19.04 22.49 -4.43
C GLY A 135 18.59 23.90 -4.78
N GLU A 136 19.52 24.73 -5.28
CA GLU A 136 19.15 25.88 -6.10
C GLU A 136 18.78 25.36 -7.49
N GLY A 137 17.49 25.29 -7.79
CA GLY A 137 16.98 24.99 -9.13
C GLY A 137 17.30 26.14 -10.09
N ILE A 138 17.47 25.81 -11.36
CA ILE A 138 17.58 26.84 -12.42
C ILE A 138 16.23 27.59 -12.47
N ARG A 139 16.26 28.85 -12.08
CA ARG A 139 15.10 29.71 -12.15
C ARG A 139 14.91 30.23 -13.55
N LEU A 140 13.94 29.68 -14.27
CA LEU A 140 13.58 30.16 -15.59
C LEU A 140 12.73 31.44 -15.46
N LYS A 141 12.90 32.37 -16.40
CA LYS A 141 12.12 33.60 -16.42
C LYS A 141 10.80 33.35 -17.14
N LYS A 142 9.71 33.88 -16.58
CA LYS A 142 8.42 33.82 -17.23
C LYS A 142 8.47 34.64 -18.51
N LYS A 143 8.65 33.98 -19.65
CA LYS A 143 8.48 34.58 -20.97
C LYS A 143 7.12 34.14 -21.49
N LYS A 144 6.46 34.89 -22.35
CA LYS A 144 5.13 34.67 -22.94
C LYS A 144 4.81 33.28 -23.55
N ALA A 145 5.51 32.26 -23.20
CA ALA A 145 5.94 31.19 -24.04
C ALA A 145 5.22 29.86 -23.93
N LEU A 146 4.61 29.48 -22.81
CA LEU A 146 3.95 28.18 -22.76
C LEU A 146 2.55 28.21 -23.38
N GLN A 147 1.87 29.35 -23.31
CA GLN A 147 0.59 29.53 -24.01
C GLN A 147 0.80 29.82 -25.50
N ASP A 148 1.91 30.48 -25.89
CA ASP A 148 2.28 30.67 -27.29
C ASP A 148 2.83 29.38 -27.92
N GLY A 149 3.23 28.39 -27.13
CA GLY A 149 3.61 27.04 -27.60
C GLY A 149 2.47 26.28 -28.31
N GLU A 150 1.21 26.72 -28.12
CA GLU A 150 0.08 26.21 -28.90
C GLU A 150 0.24 26.50 -30.41
N THR A 151 0.97 27.54 -30.76
CA THR A 151 1.22 27.88 -32.19
C THR A 151 2.27 26.99 -32.85
N LEU A 152 3.04 26.24 -32.08
CA LEU A 152 4.07 25.31 -32.58
C LEU A 152 3.54 23.89 -32.76
N LEU A 153 2.41 23.57 -32.16
CA LEU A 153 1.80 22.26 -32.27
C LEU A 153 0.75 22.26 -33.40
N PRO A 154 0.68 21.19 -34.20
CA PRO A 154 -0.30 21.08 -35.29
C PRO A 154 -1.73 20.83 -34.79
N PHE A 155 -1.98 20.94 -33.49
CA PHE A 155 -3.25 20.69 -32.83
C PHE A 155 -3.41 21.57 -31.59
N ALA A 156 -4.65 21.83 -31.19
CA ALA A 156 -4.95 22.56 -29.96
C ALA A 156 -4.78 21.66 -28.73
N LEU A 157 -4.23 22.22 -27.66
CA LEU A 157 -4.10 21.52 -26.39
C LEU A 157 -5.46 21.41 -25.68
N THR A 158 -5.69 20.28 -25.03
CA THR A 158 -6.86 20.08 -24.17
C THR A 158 -6.75 20.93 -22.91
N ASP A 159 -7.88 21.21 -22.24
CA ASP A 159 -7.89 21.98 -20.99
C ASP A 159 -7.05 21.30 -19.88
N ALA A 160 -7.02 19.96 -19.85
CA ALA A 160 -6.18 19.21 -18.92
C ALA A 160 -4.68 19.44 -19.20
N GLN A 161 -4.27 19.43 -20.47
CA GLN A 161 -2.87 19.70 -20.84
C GLN A 161 -2.49 21.16 -20.55
N LYS A 162 -3.36 22.13 -20.81
CA LYS A 162 -3.15 23.55 -20.47
C LYS A 162 -2.94 23.73 -18.97
N ARG A 163 -3.79 23.10 -18.16
CA ARG A 163 -3.66 23.14 -16.69
C ARG A 163 -2.34 22.57 -16.21
N VAL A 164 -1.95 21.39 -16.71
CA VAL A 164 -0.67 20.76 -16.37
C VAL A 164 0.52 21.63 -16.77
N LEU A 165 0.50 22.22 -17.96
CA LEU A 165 1.54 23.14 -18.43
C LEU A 165 1.65 24.40 -17.55
N ALA A 166 0.52 24.96 -17.11
CA ALA A 166 0.54 26.10 -16.20
C ALA A 166 1.17 25.77 -14.84
N GLU A 167 0.89 24.58 -14.31
CA GLU A 167 1.50 24.09 -13.07
C GLU A 167 3.01 23.87 -13.24
N ILE A 168 3.44 23.26 -14.36
CA ILE A 168 4.85 23.06 -14.68
C ILE A 168 5.57 24.40 -14.85
N GLU A 169 4.96 25.38 -15.52
CA GLU A 169 5.53 26.72 -15.66
C GLU A 169 5.76 27.36 -14.29
N GLN A 170 4.82 27.24 -13.39
CA GLN A 170 4.93 27.74 -12.03
C GLN A 170 6.13 27.07 -11.30
N ASP A 171 6.28 25.76 -11.41
CA ASP A 171 7.39 25.03 -10.81
C ASP A 171 8.74 25.49 -11.41
N MET A 172 8.86 25.53 -12.73
CA MET A 172 10.10 25.90 -13.45
C MET A 172 10.52 27.36 -13.20
N THR A 173 9.57 28.24 -12.86
CA THR A 173 9.86 29.65 -12.55
C THR A 173 10.07 29.90 -11.05
N SER A 174 9.77 28.95 -10.19
CA SER A 174 9.89 29.08 -8.74
C SER A 174 11.33 29.21 -8.23
N GLY A 175 12.32 28.69 -8.97
CA GLY A 175 13.70 28.54 -8.53
C GLY A 175 13.98 27.32 -7.67
N LYS A 176 12.97 26.46 -7.47
CA LYS A 176 13.12 25.15 -6.83
C LYS A 176 13.39 24.07 -7.86
N ILE A 177 13.99 22.97 -7.44
CA ILE A 177 14.16 21.80 -8.30
C ILE A 177 12.77 21.19 -8.54
N MET A 178 12.32 21.19 -9.81
CA MET A 178 11.07 20.55 -10.19
C MET A 178 11.27 19.03 -10.30
N ASN A 179 10.41 18.27 -9.63
CA ASN A 179 10.27 16.82 -9.79
C ASN A 179 8.79 16.48 -9.85
N ARG A 180 8.24 16.36 -11.06
CA ARG A 180 6.80 16.20 -11.29
C ARG A 180 6.50 14.96 -12.13
N LEU A 181 5.61 14.12 -11.67
CA LEU A 181 5.05 13.00 -12.43
C LEU A 181 3.82 13.47 -13.22
N VAL A 182 3.86 13.31 -14.53
CA VAL A 182 2.71 13.54 -15.41
C VAL A 182 2.11 12.20 -15.80
N GLN A 183 0.91 11.91 -15.31
CA GLN A 183 0.20 10.66 -15.55
C GLN A 183 -0.96 10.90 -16.53
N GLY A 184 -1.20 9.94 -17.41
CA GLY A 184 -2.31 9.94 -18.36
C GLY A 184 -2.30 8.68 -19.21
N ASP A 185 -3.41 8.40 -19.88
CA ASP A 185 -3.57 7.22 -20.73
C ASP A 185 -2.65 7.26 -21.97
N VAL A 186 -2.53 6.12 -22.65
CA VAL A 186 -1.82 6.04 -23.95
C VAL A 186 -2.54 6.95 -24.94
N GLY A 187 -1.77 7.81 -25.63
CA GLY A 187 -2.36 8.79 -26.57
C GLY A 187 -2.85 10.09 -25.93
N SER A 188 -2.78 10.27 -24.61
CA SER A 188 -3.21 11.53 -23.94
C SER A 188 -2.33 12.75 -24.21
N GLY A 189 -1.28 12.61 -25.02
CA GLY A 189 -0.41 13.72 -25.42
C GLY A 189 0.67 14.09 -24.40
N LYS A 190 1.09 13.18 -23.52
CA LYS A 190 2.19 13.42 -22.54
C LYS A 190 3.48 13.91 -23.21
N THR A 191 3.79 13.38 -24.39
CA THR A 191 4.98 13.79 -25.18
C THR A 191 4.85 15.25 -25.64
N ALA A 192 3.64 15.72 -25.98
CA ALA A 192 3.41 17.12 -26.35
C ALA A 192 3.67 18.07 -25.17
N VAL A 193 3.26 17.67 -23.95
CA VAL A 193 3.55 18.41 -22.73
C VAL A 193 5.08 18.45 -22.49
N ALA A 194 5.77 17.34 -22.63
CA ALA A 194 7.24 17.28 -22.47
C ALA A 194 7.95 18.16 -23.52
N ALA A 195 7.53 18.12 -24.78
CA ALA A 195 8.08 18.97 -25.84
C ALA A 195 7.88 20.47 -25.55
N ALA A 196 6.70 20.86 -25.05
CA ALA A 196 6.43 22.24 -24.63
C ALA A 196 7.38 22.68 -23.48
N CYS A 197 7.64 21.81 -22.52
CA CYS A 197 8.61 22.07 -21.43
C CYS A 197 10.04 22.25 -21.96
N CYS A 198 10.48 21.40 -22.88
CA CYS A 198 11.78 21.54 -23.54
C CYS A 198 11.89 22.86 -24.32
N TYR A 199 10.84 23.24 -25.04
CA TYR A 199 10.78 24.52 -25.75
C TYR A 199 10.84 25.72 -24.79
N PHE A 200 10.14 25.66 -23.67
CA PHE A 200 10.22 26.71 -22.66
C PHE A 200 11.63 26.85 -22.07
N ALA A 201 12.31 25.74 -21.80
CA ALA A 201 13.70 25.75 -21.37
C ALA A 201 14.62 26.38 -22.43
N PHE A 202 14.45 26.02 -23.71
CA PHE A 202 15.20 26.58 -24.84
C PHE A 202 15.03 28.10 -24.93
N LEU A 203 13.80 28.61 -24.83
CA LEU A 203 13.54 30.07 -24.84
C LEU A 203 14.23 30.81 -23.68
N ASN A 204 14.53 30.13 -22.61
CA ASN A 204 15.31 30.65 -21.48
C ASN A 204 16.82 30.45 -21.62
N GLY A 205 17.31 29.92 -22.75
CA GLY A 205 18.73 29.63 -22.98
C GLY A 205 19.25 28.40 -22.23
N ALA A 206 18.34 27.54 -21.72
CA ALA A 206 18.68 26.31 -21.06
C ALA A 206 18.63 25.11 -22.02
N GLN A 207 19.41 24.08 -21.73
CA GLN A 207 19.41 22.80 -22.46
C GLN A 207 18.41 21.85 -21.85
N SER A 208 17.86 20.95 -22.67
CA SER A 208 16.95 19.91 -22.26
C SER A 208 17.40 18.56 -22.79
N ALA A 209 17.15 17.48 -22.05
CA ALA A 209 17.32 16.11 -22.49
C ALA A 209 16.00 15.36 -22.32
N LEU A 210 15.53 14.71 -23.38
CA LEU A 210 14.34 13.85 -23.37
C LEU A 210 14.78 12.41 -23.65
N MET A 211 14.44 11.51 -22.73
CA MET A 211 14.57 10.06 -22.94
C MET A 211 13.17 9.47 -23.15
N ALA A 212 13.03 8.64 -24.19
CA ALA A 212 11.81 7.94 -24.55
C ALA A 212 12.07 6.44 -24.72
#